data_75e7200b92022ed86946f53af204d264
#
_entry.id   75e7200b92022ed86946f53af204d264
#
_cell.length_a   1.000
_cell.length_b   1.000
_cell.length_c   1.000
_cell.angle_alpha   90.00
_cell.angle_beta   90.00
_cell.angle_gamma   90.00
#
_symmetry.space_group_name_H-M   'P 1'
#
loop_
_entity.id
_entity.type
_entity.pdbx_description
1 polymer ?
#
loop_
_entity_poly.entity_id
_entity_poly.type
_entity_poly.pdbx_seq_one_letter_code
_entity_poly.pdbx_strand_id
1 'polypeptide(L)'
;MNNLLSKYKVGAVVLGLALSMGLTSCDDMFEPAIENHLGFEYMYDHPDYADGVLGNAYTRLPNGSYSFNDVATDDAVSNDATDSYRKMTGVDSWTSSNNPVETWRNCRAAIQYINLFLANVDKVNWNSDEAVRAMYEQRYIGEAKGLRAIFMYYLLRAHGGLDANGTLLGVPNILEPTDVSSDFNSLEVRASYADCMKQLIADAEEAVRVLPVDYKDTDNETMTVSCLGKSYTVTKATYNRVLGDNFAGRFSGRIARAVLAQATLMAASPAFAGGSGVTYEQAAKYAKAVLDLNGGISGIDTNGLEWYADPNMKNLTAAQCPKEVLWRTEKSESNDLETKYYPPSIYGQGRINPTQNLVDAFPAANGYPITDANSEYDPANPYANRDPRLAKYIIYNGQTAGSGNTVINTQADNATNLDGLNKDVSKSTRTGYYMKKLLRQDINLDPTVNGKAYHYTARIRYTELYLDYAEAANEAYGPKGGTDYSAYDVIKAIRERAGLGEFGEDPYLEECAQSKEKMRELIRNERRIELCFEGFRFWDLRRWKANLTEEAKGMSITNEEAGKKYTPISVETRNFKENAYYGPVPYDQILNFSSLVQNAGW
;
A
#
# COMPACT_ATOMS: atom_id res chain seq x y z
N MET A 1 -6.00 87.75 -11.70
CA MET A 1 -6.92 86.94 -10.87
C MET A 1 -8.00 86.19 -11.68
N ASN A 2 -8.20 86.46 -12.93
CA ASN A 2 -9.27 85.81 -13.76
C ASN A 2 -8.85 84.51 -14.50
N ASN A 3 -7.58 84.13 -14.52
CA ASN A 3 -7.13 82.93 -15.22
C ASN A 3 -6.99 81.67 -14.34
N LEU A 4 -7.08 81.78 -13.03
CA LEU A 4 -7.09 80.63 -12.13
C LEU A 4 -8.48 79.98 -11.97
N LEU A 5 -9.55 80.81 -11.98
CA LEU A 5 -10.93 80.31 -11.83
C LEU A 5 -11.44 79.56 -13.07
N SER A 6 -10.88 79.81 -14.25
CA SER A 6 -11.20 79.05 -15.48
C SER A 6 -10.62 77.63 -15.46
N LYS A 7 -9.41 77.43 -14.93
CA LYS A 7 -8.78 76.11 -14.82
C LYS A 7 -9.48 75.17 -13.82
N TYR A 8 -10.05 75.71 -12.73
CA TYR A 8 -10.76 74.91 -11.77
C TYR A 8 -12.17 74.49 -12.22
N LYS A 9 -12.83 75.32 -13.08
CA LYS A 9 -14.14 74.95 -13.67
C LYS A 9 -14.03 73.87 -14.73
N VAL A 10 -12.95 73.82 -15.51
CA VAL A 10 -12.70 72.76 -16.49
C VAL A 10 -12.28 71.46 -15.77
N GLY A 11 -11.49 71.55 -14.69
CA GLY A 11 -11.10 70.39 -13.90
C GLY A 11 -12.29 69.72 -13.17
N ALA A 12 -13.22 70.53 -12.65
CA ALA A 12 -14.42 70.00 -11.98
C ALA A 12 -15.42 69.36 -12.97
N VAL A 13 -15.52 69.85 -14.20
CA VAL A 13 -16.38 69.23 -15.22
C VAL A 13 -15.77 67.95 -15.77
N VAL A 14 -14.44 67.88 -15.93
CA VAL A 14 -13.75 66.63 -16.34
C VAL A 14 -13.80 65.59 -15.23
N LEU A 15 -13.67 65.96 -13.96
CA LEU A 15 -13.81 65.06 -12.83
C LEU A 15 -15.26 64.57 -12.66
N GLY A 16 -16.26 65.43 -12.89
CA GLY A 16 -17.68 65.07 -12.85
C GLY A 16 -18.07 64.12 -13.99
N LEU A 17 -17.50 64.29 -15.19
CA LEU A 17 -17.71 63.39 -16.34
C LEU A 17 -16.97 62.06 -16.13
N ALA A 18 -15.80 62.06 -15.51
CA ALA A 18 -15.08 60.82 -15.18
C ALA A 18 -15.79 60.03 -14.05
N LEU A 19 -16.46 60.68 -13.12
CA LEU A 19 -17.28 60.01 -12.08
C LEU A 19 -18.64 59.52 -12.62
N SER A 20 -19.21 60.18 -13.63
CA SER A 20 -20.48 59.73 -14.23
C SER A 20 -20.33 58.63 -15.29
N MET A 21 -19.11 58.41 -15.83
CA MET A 21 -18.81 57.25 -16.67
C MET A 21 -18.37 56.03 -15.86
N GLY A 22 -18.12 56.16 -14.56
CA GLY A 22 -17.75 55.06 -13.65
C GLY A 22 -18.94 54.40 -12.95
N LEU A 23 -20.19 54.78 -13.26
CA LEU A 23 -21.38 54.20 -12.62
C LEU A 23 -22.31 53.45 -13.59
N THR A 24 -21.90 53.30 -14.84
CA THR A 24 -22.62 52.40 -15.73
C THR A 24 -21.74 51.19 -16.02
N SER A 25 -22.13 50.11 -15.46
CA SER A 25 -21.60 48.78 -15.65
C SER A 25 -20.38 48.45 -14.82
N CYS A 26 -20.57 47.51 -14.06
CA CYS A 26 -19.85 46.24 -14.02
C CYS A 26 -20.59 45.33 -13.02
N ASP A 27 -21.87 45.11 -13.23
CA ASP A 27 -22.50 43.92 -12.67
C ASP A 27 -21.86 42.66 -13.30
N ASP A 28 -21.42 42.75 -14.58
CA ASP A 28 -20.72 41.64 -15.27
C ASP A 28 -19.25 41.45 -14.85
N MET A 29 -18.60 42.37 -14.13
CA MET A 29 -17.20 42.22 -13.71
C MET A 29 -17.06 41.56 -12.33
N PHE A 30 -18.14 41.31 -11.63
CA PHE A 30 -18.18 40.58 -10.36
C PHE A 30 -18.93 39.23 -10.44
N GLU A 31 -19.50 38.89 -11.58
CA GLU A 31 -19.77 37.50 -11.87
C GLU A 31 -18.42 36.82 -12.09
N PRO A 32 -18.01 35.84 -11.21
CA PRO A 32 -16.85 35.03 -11.52
C PRO A 32 -17.11 34.45 -12.89
N ALA A 33 -16.14 34.60 -13.79
CA ALA A 33 -16.25 34.06 -15.13
C ALA A 33 -16.73 32.62 -15.00
N ILE A 34 -17.94 32.34 -15.44
CA ILE A 34 -18.59 31.02 -15.46
C ILE A 34 -17.72 30.01 -16.22
N GLU A 35 -16.76 30.49 -16.99
CA GLU A 35 -15.77 29.71 -17.78
C GLU A 35 -14.87 28.77 -16.94
N ASN A 36 -14.79 28.90 -15.61
CA ASN A 36 -13.99 28.02 -14.75
C ASN A 36 -14.81 27.08 -13.85
N HIS A 37 -16.13 27.13 -13.89
CA HIS A 37 -17.03 26.20 -13.21
C HIS A 37 -17.86 25.43 -14.23
N LEU A 38 -17.23 24.44 -14.89
CA LEU A 38 -18.00 23.44 -15.62
C LEU A 38 -18.83 22.66 -14.61
N GLY A 39 -20.16 22.79 -14.68
CA GLY A 39 -21.08 22.00 -13.90
C GLY A 39 -20.91 20.52 -14.24
N PHE A 40 -21.35 19.64 -13.34
CA PHE A 40 -21.25 18.18 -13.59
C PHE A 40 -22.02 17.73 -14.82
N GLU A 41 -23.04 18.46 -15.25
CA GLU A 41 -23.78 18.23 -16.48
C GLU A 41 -22.91 18.32 -17.73
N TYR A 42 -21.76 19.01 -17.65
CA TYR A 42 -20.78 19.06 -18.74
C TYR A 42 -20.28 17.65 -19.12
N MET A 43 -20.21 16.71 -18.17
CA MET A 43 -19.80 15.34 -18.43
C MET A 43 -20.78 14.59 -19.35
N TYR A 44 -22.05 15.00 -19.46
CA TYR A 44 -23.05 14.25 -20.23
C TYR A 44 -22.71 14.20 -21.72
N ASP A 45 -22.20 15.28 -22.25
CA ASP A 45 -21.78 15.38 -23.67
C ASP A 45 -20.24 15.32 -23.85
N HIS A 46 -19.50 15.17 -22.76
CA HIS A 46 -18.02 15.14 -22.76
C HIS A 46 -17.52 13.90 -22.00
N PRO A 47 -17.50 12.71 -22.64
CA PRO A 47 -17.04 11.47 -21.98
C PRO A 47 -15.61 11.53 -21.45
N ASP A 48 -14.70 12.28 -22.08
CA ASP A 48 -13.33 12.46 -21.61
C ASP A 48 -13.28 13.21 -20.27
N TYR A 49 -14.18 14.19 -20.08
CA TYR A 49 -14.31 14.88 -18.81
C TYR A 49 -14.87 13.93 -17.74
N ALA A 50 -15.86 13.09 -18.08
CA ALA A 50 -16.38 12.06 -17.17
C ALA A 50 -15.30 11.06 -16.76
N ASP A 51 -14.47 10.58 -17.70
CA ASP A 51 -13.30 9.73 -17.37
C ASP A 51 -12.32 10.45 -16.45
N GLY A 52 -12.09 11.75 -16.67
CA GLY A 52 -11.25 12.60 -15.81
C GLY A 52 -11.79 12.73 -14.37
N VAL A 53 -13.12 12.79 -14.18
CA VAL A 53 -13.74 12.79 -12.84
C VAL A 53 -13.40 11.49 -12.10
N LEU A 54 -13.55 10.34 -12.74
CA LEU A 54 -13.15 9.05 -12.15
C LEU A 54 -11.62 8.97 -12.00
N GLY A 55 -10.86 9.56 -12.91
CA GLY A 55 -9.40 9.66 -12.87
C GLY A 55 -8.86 10.29 -11.58
N ASN A 56 -9.59 11.24 -10.99
CA ASN A 56 -9.26 11.80 -9.68
C ASN A 56 -9.16 10.73 -8.57
N ALA A 57 -9.97 9.68 -8.63
CA ALA A 57 -9.87 8.58 -7.67
C ALA A 57 -8.57 7.80 -7.86
N TYR A 58 -8.17 7.50 -9.10
CA TYR A 58 -6.90 6.79 -9.37
C TYR A 58 -5.67 7.55 -8.85
N THR A 59 -5.63 8.88 -8.97
CA THR A 59 -4.52 9.69 -8.46
C THR A 59 -4.42 9.72 -6.92
N ARG A 60 -5.50 9.34 -6.23
CA ARG A 60 -5.59 9.32 -4.76
C ARG A 60 -5.32 7.96 -4.14
N LEU A 61 -5.01 6.94 -4.92
CA LEU A 61 -4.71 5.60 -4.39
C LEU A 61 -3.52 5.64 -3.42
N PRO A 62 -3.69 5.22 -2.13
CA PRO A 62 -2.65 5.36 -1.10
C PRO A 62 -1.40 4.51 -1.33
N ASN A 63 -1.50 3.44 -2.13
CA ASN A 63 -0.41 2.50 -2.40
C ASN A 63 0.42 2.84 -3.64
N GLY A 64 0.64 4.13 -3.89
CA GLY A 64 1.47 4.61 -5.01
C GLY A 64 2.98 4.53 -4.77
N SER A 65 3.42 4.32 -3.52
CA SER A 65 4.82 4.17 -3.12
C SER A 65 4.94 3.31 -1.87
N TYR A 66 6.14 2.81 -1.57
CA TYR A 66 6.41 2.12 -0.31
C TYR A 66 6.36 3.12 0.85
N SER A 67 5.63 2.78 1.92
CA SER A 67 5.48 3.66 3.09
C SER A 67 6.68 3.60 4.01
N PHE A 68 7.39 2.45 4.07
CA PHE A 68 8.45 2.15 5.05
C PHE A 68 8.02 2.37 6.51
N ASN A 69 6.73 2.20 6.81
CA ASN A 69 6.21 2.28 8.18
C ASN A 69 6.73 1.13 9.07
N ASP A 70 7.51 0.20 8.51
CA ASP A 70 8.34 -0.76 9.24
C ASP A 70 9.23 -0.07 10.29
N VAL A 71 9.62 1.20 10.08
CA VAL A 71 10.34 2.04 11.04
C VAL A 71 9.57 2.24 12.34
N ALA A 72 8.25 2.16 12.32
CA ALA A 72 7.40 2.22 13.51
C ALA A 72 7.05 0.82 14.05
N THR A 73 7.90 -0.20 13.79
CA THR A 73 7.71 -1.58 14.24
C THR A 73 9.00 -2.14 14.85
N ASP A 74 9.00 -3.42 15.16
CA ASP A 74 10.17 -4.17 15.61
C ASP A 74 11.14 -4.54 14.46
N ASP A 75 10.83 -4.21 13.20
CA ASP A 75 11.61 -4.65 12.02
C ASP A 75 12.65 -3.64 11.55
N ALA A 76 12.44 -2.34 11.76
CA ALA A 76 13.38 -1.33 11.28
C ALA A 76 13.44 -0.08 12.17
N VAL A 77 14.56 0.65 12.08
CA VAL A 77 14.68 2.03 12.56
C VAL A 77 15.18 2.93 11.44
N SER A 78 14.99 4.24 11.58
CA SER A 78 15.56 5.22 10.65
C SER A 78 16.72 5.98 11.31
N ASN A 79 17.78 6.26 10.54
CA ASN A 79 18.83 7.20 10.97
C ASN A 79 18.40 8.67 10.78
N ASP A 80 17.30 8.92 10.06
CA ASP A 80 16.74 10.26 9.89
C ASP A 80 15.91 10.66 11.11
N ALA A 81 16.40 11.65 11.87
CA ALA A 81 15.66 12.16 13.03
C ALA A 81 14.37 12.89 12.66
N THR A 82 14.20 13.25 11.38
CA THR A 82 12.97 13.92 10.88
C THR A 82 11.92 12.96 10.36
N ASP A 83 12.26 11.68 10.21
CA ASP A 83 11.35 10.64 9.75
C ASP A 83 10.09 10.57 10.61
N SER A 84 8.92 10.61 9.97
CA SER A 84 7.64 10.67 10.66
C SER A 84 7.30 9.38 11.41
N TYR A 85 7.68 8.22 10.87
CA TYR A 85 7.46 6.93 11.52
C TYR A 85 8.41 6.73 12.71
N ARG A 86 9.66 7.23 12.61
CA ARG A 86 10.57 7.27 13.74
C ARG A 86 10.04 8.16 14.86
N LYS A 87 9.55 9.37 14.53
CA LYS A 87 8.92 10.26 15.52
C LYS A 87 7.72 9.63 16.19
N MET A 88 6.90 8.89 15.43
CA MET A 88 5.70 8.22 15.89
C MET A 88 5.97 7.22 17.04
N THR A 89 7.16 6.65 17.15
CA THR A 89 7.54 5.71 18.21
C THR A 89 7.86 6.36 19.55
N GLY A 90 7.98 7.68 19.58
CA GLY A 90 8.25 8.44 20.81
C GLY A 90 7.06 8.45 21.78
N VAL A 91 7.33 8.80 23.03
CA VAL A 91 6.30 8.91 24.07
C VAL A 91 5.28 9.97 23.66
N ASP A 92 3.99 9.59 23.62
CA ASP A 92 2.85 10.46 23.28
C ASP A 92 3.00 11.21 21.93
N SER A 93 3.80 10.66 21.01
CA SER A 93 4.12 11.31 19.75
C SER A 93 3.11 11.01 18.63
N TRP A 94 2.46 9.85 18.66
CA TRP A 94 1.36 9.53 17.75
C TRP A 94 0.03 10.03 18.34
N THR A 95 -0.58 11.00 17.67
CA THR A 95 -1.82 11.65 18.11
C THR A 95 -2.80 11.80 16.94
N SER A 96 -4.05 12.16 17.22
CA SER A 96 -5.07 12.43 16.19
C SER A 96 -4.74 13.65 15.31
N SER A 97 -3.87 14.55 15.76
CA SER A 97 -3.37 15.71 15.00
C SER A 97 -2.01 15.46 14.34
N ASN A 98 -1.27 14.42 14.75
CA ASN A 98 0.02 14.02 14.18
C ASN A 98 -0.01 12.53 13.87
N ASN A 99 -0.62 12.18 12.73
CA ASN A 99 -0.84 10.80 12.30
C ASN A 99 -0.18 10.53 10.93
N PRO A 100 1.03 9.92 10.89
CA PRO A 100 1.73 9.61 9.64
C PRO A 100 1.02 8.58 8.75
N VAL A 101 0.08 7.82 9.30
CA VAL A 101 -0.70 6.80 8.57
C VAL A 101 -2.12 7.25 8.23
N GLU A 102 -2.38 8.57 8.32
CA GLU A 102 -3.66 9.16 8.00
C GLU A 102 -4.01 8.95 6.52
N THR A 103 -5.24 8.46 6.25
CA THR A 103 -5.78 8.30 4.90
C THR A 103 -7.16 8.93 4.73
N TRP A 104 -7.72 9.50 5.80
CA TRP A 104 -9.10 9.99 5.87
C TRP A 104 -9.44 10.98 4.78
N ARG A 105 -8.69 12.09 4.70
CA ARG A 105 -9.01 13.17 3.76
C ARG A 105 -8.92 12.70 2.32
N ASN A 106 -7.85 12.00 2.00
CA ASN A 106 -7.58 11.58 0.62
C ASN A 106 -8.57 10.51 0.15
N CYS A 107 -8.86 9.51 0.98
CA CYS A 107 -9.81 8.45 0.65
C CYS A 107 -11.26 8.98 0.61
N ARG A 108 -11.64 9.85 1.54
CA ARG A 108 -12.98 10.47 1.55
C ARG A 108 -13.22 11.37 0.33
N ALA A 109 -12.21 12.16 -0.05
CA ALA A 109 -12.28 12.95 -1.29
C ALA A 109 -12.43 12.05 -2.53
N ALA A 110 -11.69 10.93 -2.60
CA ALA A 110 -11.84 9.97 -3.68
C ALA A 110 -13.25 9.37 -3.74
N ILE A 111 -13.80 8.95 -2.59
CA ILE A 111 -15.17 8.42 -2.50
C ILE A 111 -16.21 9.46 -2.96
N GLN A 112 -16.02 10.73 -2.62
CA GLN A 112 -16.91 11.80 -3.08
C GLN A 112 -16.91 11.93 -4.61
N TYR A 113 -15.74 11.92 -5.26
CA TYR A 113 -15.63 11.92 -6.73
C TYR A 113 -16.27 10.68 -7.35
N ILE A 114 -16.09 9.52 -6.72
CA ILE A 114 -16.70 8.26 -7.17
C ILE A 114 -18.22 8.32 -7.05
N ASN A 115 -18.77 8.79 -5.94
CA ASN A 115 -20.20 8.93 -5.74
C ASN A 115 -20.81 9.88 -6.76
N LEU A 116 -20.16 11.02 -6.99
CA LEU A 116 -20.56 11.99 -8.01
C LEU A 116 -20.58 11.37 -9.41
N PHE A 117 -19.53 10.60 -9.74
CA PHE A 117 -19.44 9.90 -11.01
C PHE A 117 -20.57 8.86 -11.15
N LEU A 118 -20.80 8.03 -10.13
CA LEU A 118 -21.83 6.99 -10.12
C LEU A 118 -23.26 7.57 -10.23
N ALA A 119 -23.52 8.74 -9.66
CA ALA A 119 -24.82 9.42 -9.75
C ALA A 119 -25.12 9.99 -11.15
N ASN A 120 -24.14 9.99 -12.07
CA ASN A 120 -24.27 10.61 -13.38
C ASN A 120 -23.78 9.72 -14.54
N VAL A 121 -23.20 8.57 -14.29
CA VAL A 121 -22.54 7.72 -15.31
C VAL A 121 -23.51 7.25 -16.40
N ASP A 122 -24.78 7.02 -16.06
CA ASP A 122 -25.87 6.62 -16.96
C ASP A 122 -26.35 7.75 -17.89
N LYS A 123 -26.06 9.02 -17.53
CA LYS A 123 -26.42 10.20 -18.32
C LYS A 123 -25.35 10.57 -19.35
N VAL A 124 -24.15 9.99 -19.23
CA VAL A 124 -23.03 10.30 -20.11
C VAL A 124 -23.24 9.64 -21.48
N ASN A 125 -23.12 10.43 -22.53
CA ASN A 125 -23.20 9.96 -23.90
C ASN A 125 -21.87 9.32 -24.35
N TRP A 126 -21.55 8.15 -23.77
CA TRP A 126 -20.28 7.42 -24.00
C TRP A 126 -20.02 7.10 -25.47
N ASN A 127 -21.07 6.82 -26.23
CA ASN A 127 -20.97 6.54 -27.67
C ASN A 127 -22.35 6.57 -28.33
N SER A 128 -22.42 6.86 -29.63
CA SER A 128 -23.64 6.79 -30.42
C SER A 128 -24.12 5.35 -30.67
N ASP A 129 -23.19 4.37 -30.71
CA ASP A 129 -23.51 2.95 -30.81
C ASP A 129 -23.99 2.42 -29.45
N GLU A 130 -25.17 1.77 -29.40
CA GLU A 130 -25.78 1.31 -28.16
C GLU A 130 -24.93 0.26 -27.44
N ALA A 131 -24.34 -0.69 -28.16
CA ALA A 131 -23.51 -1.74 -27.55
C ALA A 131 -22.23 -1.15 -26.95
N VAL A 132 -21.58 -0.25 -27.67
CA VAL A 132 -20.36 0.44 -27.19
C VAL A 132 -20.67 1.30 -25.97
N ARG A 133 -21.78 2.04 -26.00
CA ARG A 133 -22.23 2.85 -24.86
C ARG A 133 -22.46 1.99 -23.62
N ALA A 134 -23.21 0.89 -23.74
CA ALA A 134 -23.47 -0.03 -22.64
C ALA A 134 -22.18 -0.67 -22.08
N MET A 135 -21.22 -1.01 -22.94
CA MET A 135 -19.92 -1.55 -22.52
C MET A 135 -19.11 -0.53 -21.73
N TYR A 136 -19.04 0.72 -22.17
CA TYR A 136 -18.35 1.78 -21.43
C TYR A 136 -19.00 2.05 -20.09
N GLU A 137 -20.33 2.22 -20.07
CA GLU A 137 -21.09 2.49 -18.86
C GLU A 137 -20.88 1.39 -17.81
N GLN A 138 -21.04 0.11 -18.19
CA GLN A 138 -20.82 -1.02 -17.29
C GLN A 138 -19.38 -1.08 -16.78
N ARG A 139 -18.39 -0.88 -17.66
CA ARG A 139 -16.99 -0.85 -17.27
C ARG A 139 -16.72 0.22 -16.23
N TYR A 140 -17.18 1.44 -16.47
CA TYR A 140 -16.96 2.55 -15.56
C TYR A 140 -17.71 2.40 -14.23
N ILE A 141 -18.90 1.82 -14.22
CA ILE A 141 -19.60 1.45 -12.98
C ILE A 141 -18.75 0.45 -12.17
N GLY A 142 -18.22 -0.58 -12.82
CA GLY A 142 -17.37 -1.57 -12.17
C GLY A 142 -16.08 -0.98 -11.60
N GLU A 143 -15.39 -0.15 -12.39
CA GLU A 143 -14.17 0.54 -11.93
C GLU A 143 -14.47 1.46 -10.73
N ALA A 144 -15.52 2.26 -10.80
CA ALA A 144 -15.91 3.20 -9.75
C ALA A 144 -16.26 2.47 -8.43
N LYS A 145 -17.07 1.41 -8.49
CA LYS A 145 -17.40 0.59 -7.31
C LYS A 145 -16.17 -0.11 -6.74
N GLY A 146 -15.34 -0.72 -7.60
CA GLY A 146 -14.09 -1.34 -7.16
C GLY A 146 -13.13 -0.35 -6.48
N LEU A 147 -13.00 0.85 -7.02
CA LEU A 147 -12.22 1.93 -6.39
C LEU A 147 -12.83 2.37 -5.06
N ARG A 148 -14.18 2.46 -4.95
CA ARG A 148 -14.82 2.77 -3.67
C ARG A 148 -14.54 1.70 -2.62
N ALA A 149 -14.54 0.43 -3.00
CA ALA A 149 -14.20 -0.68 -2.11
C ALA A 149 -12.76 -0.60 -1.58
N ILE A 150 -11.77 -0.32 -2.42
CA ILE A 150 -10.37 -0.21 -1.96
C ILE A 150 -10.15 1.03 -1.08
N PHE A 151 -10.81 2.16 -1.35
CA PHE A 151 -10.73 3.32 -0.47
C PHE A 151 -11.39 3.06 0.88
N MET A 152 -12.52 2.36 0.92
CA MET A 152 -13.14 1.91 2.17
C MET A 152 -12.21 0.98 2.95
N TYR A 153 -11.52 0.03 2.28
CA TYR A 153 -10.51 -0.82 2.93
C TYR A 153 -9.41 0.00 3.62
N TYR A 154 -8.84 1.01 2.94
CA TYR A 154 -7.82 1.87 3.54
C TYR A 154 -8.34 2.70 4.70
N LEU A 155 -9.58 3.20 4.61
CA LEU A 155 -10.22 3.92 5.70
C LEU A 155 -10.43 3.03 6.93
N LEU A 156 -10.98 1.84 6.73
CA LEU A 156 -11.22 0.88 7.82
C LEU A 156 -9.93 0.42 8.48
N ARG A 157 -8.88 0.20 7.70
CA ARG A 157 -7.57 -0.19 8.21
C ARG A 157 -6.93 0.89 9.07
N ALA A 158 -7.05 2.16 8.65
CA ALA A 158 -6.36 3.26 9.30
C ALA A 158 -7.16 3.93 10.42
N HIS A 159 -8.50 3.87 10.37
CA HIS A 159 -9.38 4.67 11.23
C HIS A 159 -10.54 3.89 11.87
N GLY A 160 -10.82 2.66 11.41
CA GLY A 160 -11.76 1.76 12.07
C GLY A 160 -11.26 1.37 13.45
N GLY A 161 -12.15 1.27 14.45
CA GLY A 161 -11.74 0.88 15.80
C GLY A 161 -12.85 0.98 16.83
N LEU A 162 -12.51 0.67 18.08
CA LEU A 162 -13.44 0.68 19.22
C LEU A 162 -13.69 2.12 19.69
N ASP A 163 -14.94 2.46 19.92
CA ASP A 163 -15.33 3.70 20.64
C ASP A 163 -15.11 3.54 22.16
N ALA A 164 -15.44 4.59 22.92
CA ALA A 164 -15.32 4.58 24.38
C ALA A 164 -16.22 3.55 25.09
N ASN A 165 -17.24 3.04 24.39
CA ASN A 165 -18.16 2.01 24.90
C ASN A 165 -17.73 0.59 24.49
N GLY A 166 -16.62 0.45 23.74
CA GLY A 166 -16.16 -0.83 23.20
C GLY A 166 -16.91 -1.29 21.95
N THR A 167 -17.67 -0.41 21.30
CA THR A 167 -18.35 -0.70 20.04
C THR A 167 -17.37 -0.59 18.88
N LEU A 168 -17.29 -1.59 18.03
CA LEU A 168 -16.43 -1.55 16.84
C LEU A 168 -17.10 -0.73 15.74
N LEU A 169 -16.55 0.46 15.47
CA LEU A 169 -17.01 1.39 14.46
C LEU A 169 -16.09 1.41 13.24
N GLY A 170 -16.71 1.57 12.08
CA GLY A 170 -16.03 1.88 10.82
C GLY A 170 -15.80 3.38 10.65
N VAL A 171 -16.21 3.90 9.51
CA VAL A 171 -16.17 5.32 9.12
C VAL A 171 -17.56 5.75 8.65
N PRO A 172 -17.84 7.04 8.42
CA PRO A 172 -19.07 7.45 7.76
C PRO A 172 -19.22 6.79 6.40
N ASN A 173 -20.33 6.07 6.19
CA ASN A 173 -20.59 5.29 4.98
C ASN A 173 -21.50 6.07 4.02
N ILE A 174 -20.95 7.14 3.42
CA ILE A 174 -21.68 8.04 2.51
C ILE A 174 -21.56 7.50 1.08
N LEU A 175 -22.70 7.17 0.48
CA LEU A 175 -22.79 6.54 -0.85
C LEU A 175 -23.33 7.47 -1.94
N GLU A 176 -23.88 8.63 -1.54
CA GLU A 176 -24.41 9.65 -2.44
C GLU A 176 -23.46 10.84 -2.50
N PRO A 177 -23.47 11.61 -3.59
CA PRO A 177 -22.71 12.85 -3.65
C PRO A 177 -23.23 13.85 -2.63
N THR A 178 -22.33 14.58 -2.00
CA THR A 178 -22.65 15.67 -1.07
C THR A 178 -22.30 17.02 -1.68
N ASP A 179 -23.01 18.06 -1.30
CA ASP A 179 -22.77 19.45 -1.70
C ASP A 179 -22.78 20.39 -0.48
N VAL A 180 -22.62 21.69 -0.72
CA VAL A 180 -22.57 22.71 0.33
C VAL A 180 -23.88 22.85 1.13
N SER A 181 -25.01 22.35 0.61
CA SER A 181 -26.31 22.34 1.29
C SER A 181 -26.53 21.10 2.16
N SER A 182 -25.65 20.09 2.06
CA SER A 182 -25.78 18.84 2.79
C SER A 182 -25.66 19.04 4.30
N ASP A 183 -26.49 18.36 5.08
CA ASP A 183 -26.35 18.32 6.54
C ASP A 183 -25.21 17.38 6.95
N PHE A 184 -23.98 17.89 6.94
CA PHE A 184 -22.79 17.13 7.27
C PHE A 184 -22.82 16.53 8.69
N ASN A 185 -23.48 17.18 9.67
CA ASN A 185 -23.56 16.59 11.01
C ASN A 185 -24.39 15.31 11.03
N SER A 186 -25.42 15.19 10.20
CA SER A 186 -26.17 13.93 10.07
C SER A 186 -25.44 12.89 9.24
N LEU A 187 -24.60 13.30 8.29
CA LEU A 187 -23.84 12.41 7.39
C LEU A 187 -22.54 11.90 8.02
N GLU A 188 -21.89 12.71 8.87
CA GLU A 188 -20.59 12.38 9.48
C GLU A 188 -20.75 11.52 10.75
N VAL A 189 -21.70 10.58 10.74
CA VAL A 189 -21.86 9.55 11.76
C VAL A 189 -21.13 8.29 11.32
N ARG A 190 -20.28 7.76 12.18
CA ARG A 190 -19.58 6.50 11.88
C ARG A 190 -20.59 5.34 11.85
N ALA A 191 -20.60 4.61 10.76
CA ALA A 191 -21.33 3.35 10.66
C ALA A 191 -20.65 2.25 11.49
N SER A 192 -21.35 1.16 11.78
CA SER A 192 -20.71 -0.02 12.34
C SER A 192 -19.62 -0.53 11.38
N TYR A 193 -18.57 -1.14 11.90
CA TYR A 193 -17.54 -1.76 11.07
C TYR A 193 -18.13 -2.82 10.14
N ALA A 194 -19.11 -3.58 10.63
CA ALA A 194 -19.83 -4.58 9.84
C ALA A 194 -20.59 -3.98 8.64
N ASP A 195 -21.27 -2.85 8.81
CA ASP A 195 -21.99 -2.19 7.70
C ASP A 195 -21.01 -1.65 6.66
N CYS A 196 -19.88 -1.09 7.08
CA CYS A 196 -18.82 -0.67 6.17
C CYS A 196 -18.24 -1.87 5.39
N MET A 197 -17.99 -3.00 6.06
CA MET A 197 -17.52 -4.22 5.41
C MET A 197 -18.54 -4.80 4.43
N LYS A 198 -19.82 -4.80 4.80
CA LYS A 198 -20.91 -5.23 3.93
C LYS A 198 -20.96 -4.39 2.63
N GLN A 199 -20.81 -3.07 2.76
CA GLN A 199 -20.78 -2.17 1.59
C GLN A 199 -19.51 -2.40 0.74
N LEU A 200 -18.35 -2.52 1.37
CA LEU A 200 -17.09 -2.82 0.68
C LEU A 200 -17.20 -4.12 -0.14
N ILE A 201 -17.70 -5.18 0.49
CA ILE A 201 -17.86 -6.48 -0.16
C ILE A 201 -18.84 -6.37 -1.34
N ALA A 202 -19.98 -5.70 -1.16
CA ALA A 202 -20.97 -5.52 -2.22
C ALA A 202 -20.40 -4.75 -3.43
N ASP A 203 -19.63 -3.68 -3.19
CA ASP A 203 -19.01 -2.90 -4.26
C ASP A 203 -17.92 -3.71 -4.99
N ALA A 204 -17.09 -4.47 -4.26
CA ALA A 204 -16.05 -5.28 -4.86
C ALA A 204 -16.61 -6.50 -5.61
N GLU A 205 -17.66 -7.16 -5.09
CA GLU A 205 -18.35 -8.26 -5.78
C GLU A 205 -19.04 -7.77 -7.06
N GLU A 206 -19.62 -6.58 -7.04
CA GLU A 206 -20.17 -5.99 -8.25
C GLU A 206 -19.06 -5.72 -9.28
N ALA A 207 -17.91 -5.18 -8.88
CA ALA A 207 -16.75 -5.01 -9.76
C ALA A 207 -16.28 -6.36 -10.33
N VAL A 208 -16.22 -7.42 -9.51
CA VAL A 208 -15.92 -8.79 -9.98
C VAL A 208 -16.92 -9.28 -11.03
N ARG A 209 -18.18 -8.95 -10.87
CA ARG A 209 -19.28 -9.42 -11.74
C ARG A 209 -19.27 -8.72 -13.11
N VAL A 210 -18.96 -7.43 -13.15
CA VAL A 210 -19.16 -6.60 -14.35
C VAL A 210 -17.89 -6.28 -15.11
N LEU A 211 -16.73 -6.34 -14.47
CA LEU A 211 -15.45 -6.08 -15.12
C LEU A 211 -14.85 -7.35 -15.76
N PRO A 212 -14.07 -7.22 -16.83
CA PRO A 212 -13.24 -8.33 -17.29
C PRO A 212 -12.27 -8.74 -16.18
N VAL A 213 -11.90 -10.02 -16.16
CA VAL A 213 -10.87 -10.49 -15.23
C VAL A 213 -9.60 -9.65 -15.38
N ASP A 214 -9.14 -9.50 -16.60
CA ASP A 214 -8.03 -8.64 -17.00
C ASP A 214 -8.44 -7.88 -18.28
N TYR A 215 -7.98 -6.64 -18.42
CA TYR A 215 -8.08 -5.92 -19.68
C TYR A 215 -7.09 -6.53 -20.66
N LYS A 216 -7.59 -7.14 -21.72
CA LYS A 216 -6.77 -7.82 -22.71
C LYS A 216 -7.47 -7.83 -24.08
N ASP A 217 -6.69 -7.61 -25.12
CA ASP A 217 -7.15 -7.72 -26.48
C ASP A 217 -7.63 -9.14 -26.79
N THR A 218 -8.72 -9.26 -27.54
CA THR A 218 -9.20 -10.54 -28.07
C THR A 218 -8.70 -10.73 -29.50
N ASP A 219 -8.45 -11.99 -29.88
CA ASP A 219 -8.16 -12.37 -31.26
C ASP A 219 -9.40 -12.87 -32.01
N ASN A 220 -10.52 -13.09 -31.31
CA ASN A 220 -11.78 -13.51 -31.92
C ASN A 220 -12.39 -12.38 -32.76
N GLU A 221 -12.78 -12.66 -34.00
CA GLU A 221 -13.39 -11.67 -34.91
C GLU A 221 -14.66 -11.04 -34.35
N THR A 222 -15.44 -11.80 -33.56
CA THR A 222 -16.61 -11.33 -32.83
C THR A 222 -16.64 -11.86 -31.41
N MET A 223 -17.21 -11.05 -30.50
CA MET A 223 -17.40 -11.39 -29.10
C MET A 223 -18.87 -11.16 -28.71
N THR A 224 -19.43 -12.05 -27.88
CA THR A 224 -20.69 -11.78 -27.20
C THR A 224 -20.38 -11.21 -25.81
N VAL A 225 -20.89 -10.01 -25.54
CA VAL A 225 -20.73 -9.33 -24.25
C VAL A 225 -22.11 -9.09 -23.63
N SER A 226 -22.21 -9.29 -22.31
CA SER A 226 -23.43 -9.01 -21.55
C SER A 226 -23.23 -7.74 -20.74
N CYS A 227 -23.94 -6.68 -21.08
CA CYS A 227 -23.83 -5.38 -20.45
C CYS A 227 -25.22 -4.86 -20.07
N LEU A 228 -25.37 -4.38 -18.83
CA LEU A 228 -26.59 -3.78 -18.29
C LEU A 228 -27.84 -4.65 -18.53
N GLY A 229 -27.68 -5.98 -18.40
CA GLY A 229 -28.78 -6.97 -18.59
C GLY A 229 -29.11 -7.30 -20.03
N LYS A 230 -28.41 -6.77 -21.03
CA LYS A 230 -28.57 -7.08 -22.45
C LYS A 230 -27.31 -7.79 -22.98
N SER A 231 -27.49 -8.60 -24.04
CA SER A 231 -26.39 -9.27 -24.75
C SER A 231 -26.18 -8.62 -26.11
N TYR A 232 -24.93 -8.32 -26.44
CA TYR A 232 -24.52 -7.72 -27.70
C TYR A 232 -23.46 -8.58 -28.37
N THR A 233 -23.51 -8.71 -29.68
CA THR A 233 -22.40 -9.26 -30.47
C THR A 233 -21.64 -8.11 -31.05
N VAL A 234 -20.35 -8.00 -30.68
CA VAL A 234 -19.47 -6.90 -31.09
C VAL A 234 -18.26 -7.42 -31.85
N THR A 235 -17.67 -6.58 -32.70
CA THR A 235 -16.44 -6.92 -33.42
C THR A 235 -15.23 -6.92 -32.50
N LYS A 236 -14.14 -7.60 -32.91
CA LYS A 236 -12.81 -7.55 -32.29
C LYS A 236 -12.38 -6.09 -32.00
N ALA A 237 -12.49 -5.21 -33.01
CA ALA A 237 -12.10 -3.81 -32.86
C ALA A 237 -12.92 -3.08 -31.78
N THR A 238 -14.22 -3.34 -31.71
CA THR A 238 -15.11 -2.77 -30.69
C THR A 238 -14.76 -3.28 -29.30
N TYR A 239 -14.56 -4.59 -29.15
CA TYR A 239 -14.16 -5.19 -27.87
C TYR A 239 -12.84 -4.60 -27.37
N ASN A 240 -11.79 -4.63 -28.20
CA ASN A 240 -10.46 -4.16 -27.84
C ASN A 240 -10.45 -2.65 -27.51
N ARG A 241 -11.27 -1.85 -28.21
CA ARG A 241 -11.42 -0.42 -27.90
C ARG A 241 -11.96 -0.15 -26.51
N VAL A 242 -12.80 -1.02 -25.93
CA VAL A 242 -13.46 -0.78 -24.63
C VAL A 242 -12.85 -1.59 -23.49
N LEU A 243 -12.41 -2.83 -23.76
CA LEU A 243 -11.96 -3.80 -22.75
C LEU A 243 -10.58 -4.38 -23.04
N GLY A 244 -9.85 -3.81 -24.00
CA GLY A 244 -8.55 -4.29 -24.43
C GLY A 244 -7.36 -3.78 -23.61
N ASP A 245 -6.16 -4.12 -24.08
CA ASP A 245 -4.86 -3.86 -23.45
C ASP A 245 -4.58 -2.39 -23.12
N ASN A 246 -5.21 -1.45 -23.83
CA ASN A 246 -5.08 -0.02 -23.57
C ASN A 246 -5.57 0.39 -22.17
N PHE A 247 -6.37 -0.43 -21.52
CA PHE A 247 -6.88 -0.19 -20.16
C PHE A 247 -6.19 -1.06 -19.11
N ALA A 248 -5.14 -1.78 -19.47
CA ALA A 248 -4.31 -2.51 -18.50
C ALA A 248 -3.75 -1.54 -17.45
N GLY A 249 -3.77 -1.97 -16.20
CA GLY A 249 -3.43 -1.10 -15.06
C GLY A 249 -4.62 -0.36 -14.43
N ARG A 250 -5.77 -0.25 -15.12
CA ARG A 250 -7.02 0.20 -14.50
C ARG A 250 -7.62 -0.92 -13.63
N PHE A 251 -8.56 -0.57 -12.77
CA PHE A 251 -9.19 -1.48 -11.83
C PHE A 251 -9.96 -2.60 -12.58
N SER A 252 -9.56 -3.85 -12.37
CA SER A 252 -10.08 -5.04 -13.07
C SER A 252 -10.79 -5.99 -12.12
N GLY A 253 -11.47 -7.00 -12.65
CA GLY A 253 -12.09 -8.05 -11.86
C GLY A 253 -11.09 -8.88 -11.04
N ARG A 254 -9.84 -9.00 -11.49
CA ARG A 254 -8.75 -9.63 -10.72
C ARG A 254 -8.34 -8.76 -9.53
N ILE A 255 -8.20 -7.44 -9.73
CA ILE A 255 -7.89 -6.49 -8.65
C ILE A 255 -9.00 -6.48 -7.61
N ALA A 256 -10.28 -6.52 -8.04
CA ALA A 256 -11.42 -6.57 -7.12
C ALA A 256 -11.38 -7.81 -6.21
N ARG A 257 -11.02 -8.99 -6.75
CA ARG A 257 -10.84 -10.22 -5.95
C ARG A 257 -9.69 -10.10 -4.94
N ALA A 258 -8.59 -9.46 -5.32
CA ALA A 258 -7.48 -9.22 -4.42
C ALA A 258 -7.87 -8.27 -3.27
N VAL A 259 -8.63 -7.21 -3.55
CA VAL A 259 -9.16 -6.30 -2.53
C VAL A 259 -10.10 -7.04 -1.57
N LEU A 260 -10.96 -7.93 -2.07
CA LEU A 260 -11.80 -8.79 -1.21
C LEU A 260 -10.96 -9.67 -0.28
N ALA A 261 -9.88 -10.29 -0.78
CA ALA A 261 -8.98 -11.10 0.03
C ALA A 261 -8.33 -10.29 1.16
N GLN A 262 -7.69 -9.16 0.82
CA GLN A 262 -7.03 -8.28 1.78
C GLN A 262 -7.99 -7.73 2.84
N ALA A 263 -9.15 -7.19 2.42
CA ALA A 263 -10.10 -6.56 3.32
C ALA A 263 -10.78 -7.57 4.26
N THR A 264 -11.12 -8.76 3.76
CA THR A 264 -11.77 -9.78 4.58
C THR A 264 -10.80 -10.46 5.55
N LEU A 265 -9.54 -10.68 5.17
CA LEU A 265 -8.51 -11.14 6.12
C LEU A 265 -8.31 -10.14 7.26
N MET A 266 -8.20 -8.85 6.95
CA MET A 266 -8.09 -7.81 7.96
C MET A 266 -9.31 -7.84 8.91
N ALA A 267 -10.53 -7.88 8.36
CA ALA A 267 -11.77 -7.87 9.13
C ALA A 267 -11.97 -9.13 9.99
N ALA A 268 -11.46 -10.29 9.54
CA ALA A 268 -11.49 -11.54 10.30
C ALA A 268 -10.40 -11.61 11.40
N SER A 269 -9.41 -10.70 11.38
CA SER A 269 -8.28 -10.71 12.32
C SER A 269 -8.68 -10.27 13.73
N PRO A 270 -7.94 -10.65 14.79
CA PRO A 270 -8.31 -10.45 16.20
C PRO A 270 -8.75 -9.03 16.59
N ALA A 271 -8.18 -8.00 15.96
CA ALA A 271 -8.57 -6.62 16.27
C ALA A 271 -10.01 -6.28 15.84
N PHE A 272 -10.54 -6.93 14.80
CA PHE A 272 -11.80 -6.56 14.17
C PHE A 272 -12.85 -7.68 14.21
N ALA A 273 -12.47 -8.92 14.45
CA ALA A 273 -13.34 -10.09 14.38
C ALA A 273 -14.60 -9.97 15.28
N GLY A 274 -14.48 -9.30 16.43
CA GLY A 274 -15.57 -9.18 17.40
C GLY A 274 -16.77 -8.33 16.94
N GLY A 275 -16.69 -7.65 15.79
CA GLY A 275 -17.76 -6.78 15.30
C GLY A 275 -17.74 -6.53 13.80
N SER A 276 -16.90 -7.24 13.04
CA SER A 276 -16.79 -7.06 11.57
C SER A 276 -17.85 -7.83 10.77
N GLY A 277 -18.41 -8.89 11.34
CA GLY A 277 -19.31 -9.81 10.63
C GLY A 277 -18.62 -10.70 9.59
N VAL A 278 -17.27 -10.71 9.53
CA VAL A 278 -16.47 -11.46 8.56
C VAL A 278 -15.73 -12.61 9.26
N THR A 279 -15.65 -13.77 8.60
CA THR A 279 -14.98 -14.96 9.12
C THR A 279 -13.70 -15.27 8.34
N TYR A 280 -12.78 -16.02 8.93
CA TYR A 280 -11.60 -16.53 8.24
C TYR A 280 -11.96 -17.47 7.08
N GLU A 281 -13.05 -18.21 7.17
CA GLU A 281 -13.54 -19.05 6.08
C GLU A 281 -13.91 -18.21 4.85
N GLN A 282 -14.59 -17.07 5.06
CA GLN A 282 -14.92 -16.14 4.00
C GLN A 282 -13.65 -15.51 3.40
N ALA A 283 -12.68 -15.13 4.23
CA ALA A 283 -11.39 -14.59 3.78
C ALA A 283 -10.61 -15.63 2.95
N ALA A 284 -10.54 -16.88 3.40
CA ALA A 284 -9.90 -17.96 2.66
C ALA A 284 -10.55 -18.20 1.29
N LYS A 285 -11.89 -18.14 1.22
CA LYS A 285 -12.64 -18.28 -0.04
C LYS A 285 -12.30 -17.17 -1.05
N TYR A 286 -12.24 -15.90 -0.62
CA TYR A 286 -11.90 -14.79 -1.50
C TYR A 286 -10.43 -14.82 -1.94
N ALA A 287 -9.52 -15.14 -1.02
CA ALA A 287 -8.11 -15.31 -1.37
C ALA A 287 -7.90 -16.45 -2.37
N LYS A 288 -8.54 -17.62 -2.14
CA LYS A 288 -8.50 -18.73 -3.10
C LYS A 288 -9.01 -18.34 -4.48
N ALA A 289 -10.10 -17.57 -4.57
CA ALA A 289 -10.71 -17.18 -5.85
C ALA A 289 -9.77 -16.34 -6.74
N VAL A 290 -8.88 -15.52 -6.16
CA VAL A 290 -7.87 -14.78 -6.94
C VAL A 290 -6.66 -15.65 -7.25
N LEU A 291 -6.26 -16.55 -6.36
CA LEU A 291 -5.14 -17.46 -6.56
C LEU A 291 -5.43 -18.52 -7.64
N ASP A 292 -6.66 -19.01 -7.71
CA ASP A 292 -7.09 -19.96 -8.76
C ASP A 292 -6.94 -19.34 -10.17
N LEU A 293 -7.18 -18.02 -10.31
CA LEU A 293 -6.93 -17.30 -11.56
C LEU A 293 -5.42 -17.21 -11.90
N ASN A 294 -4.55 -17.39 -10.92
CA ASN A 294 -3.10 -17.46 -11.10
C ASN A 294 -2.58 -18.89 -11.28
N GLY A 295 -3.47 -19.90 -11.28
CA GLY A 295 -3.11 -21.31 -11.40
C GLY A 295 -2.86 -22.03 -10.07
N GLY A 296 -3.39 -21.51 -8.96
CA GLY A 296 -3.21 -22.09 -7.63
C GLY A 296 -1.74 -22.13 -7.21
N ILE A 297 -1.29 -23.23 -6.56
CA ILE A 297 0.10 -23.38 -6.11
C ILE A 297 1.11 -23.31 -7.28
N SER A 298 0.77 -23.86 -8.44
CA SER A 298 1.67 -23.81 -9.61
C SER A 298 1.86 -22.42 -10.19
N GLY A 299 1.03 -21.46 -9.79
CA GLY A 299 1.12 -20.06 -10.15
C GLY A 299 2.18 -19.27 -9.39
N ILE A 300 2.74 -19.80 -8.31
CA ILE A 300 3.80 -19.15 -7.56
C ILE A 300 5.00 -18.90 -8.49
N ASP A 301 5.48 -17.66 -8.50
CA ASP A 301 6.63 -17.29 -9.31
C ASP A 301 7.92 -17.77 -8.67
N THR A 302 8.67 -18.64 -9.35
CA THR A 302 9.97 -19.14 -8.89
C THR A 302 11.02 -18.04 -8.74
N ASN A 303 10.88 -16.93 -9.47
CA ASN A 303 11.74 -15.74 -9.40
C ASN A 303 11.13 -14.62 -8.55
N GLY A 304 10.05 -14.89 -7.84
CA GLY A 304 9.28 -13.90 -7.10
C GLY A 304 10.00 -13.22 -5.93
N LEU A 305 11.20 -13.67 -5.56
CA LEU A 305 12.01 -13.05 -4.50
C LEU A 305 12.65 -11.73 -4.91
N GLU A 306 12.90 -11.51 -6.20
CA GLU A 306 13.62 -10.33 -6.74
C GLU A 306 12.83 -9.59 -7.83
N TRP A 307 11.51 -9.67 -7.78
CA TRP A 307 10.58 -9.05 -8.74
C TRP A 307 10.82 -7.55 -8.96
N TYR A 308 11.39 -6.85 -7.98
CA TYR A 308 11.74 -5.42 -8.02
C TYR A 308 13.07 -5.12 -8.74
N ALA A 309 13.86 -6.16 -9.06
CA ALA A 309 15.21 -6.03 -9.62
C ALA A 309 15.34 -6.62 -11.04
N ASP A 310 14.24 -6.96 -11.71
CA ASP A 310 14.24 -7.52 -13.06
C ASP A 310 14.90 -6.54 -14.06
N PRO A 311 16.01 -6.92 -14.72
CA PRO A 311 16.66 -6.08 -15.72
C PRO A 311 15.79 -5.80 -16.96
N ASN A 312 14.78 -6.63 -17.22
CA ASN A 312 13.83 -6.46 -18.31
C ASN A 312 12.71 -5.45 -18.00
N MET A 313 12.66 -4.91 -16.79
CA MET A 313 11.63 -3.95 -16.38
C MET A 313 11.50 -2.77 -17.35
N LYS A 314 12.61 -2.32 -17.95
CA LYS A 314 12.61 -1.26 -18.98
C LYS A 314 11.70 -1.58 -20.17
N ASN A 315 11.54 -2.86 -20.51
CA ASN A 315 10.79 -3.31 -21.68
C ASN A 315 9.30 -3.54 -21.38
N LEU A 316 8.87 -3.52 -20.11
CA LEU A 316 7.47 -3.73 -19.74
C LEU A 316 6.59 -2.64 -20.37
N THR A 317 5.52 -3.02 -21.02
CA THR A 317 4.43 -2.12 -21.44
C THR A 317 3.49 -1.85 -20.26
N ALA A 318 2.56 -0.90 -20.41
CA ALA A 318 1.52 -0.63 -19.40
C ALA A 318 0.68 -1.88 -19.11
N ALA A 319 0.42 -2.70 -20.14
CA ALA A 319 -0.35 -3.94 -20.05
C ALA A 319 0.37 -5.09 -19.34
N GLN A 320 1.68 -5.01 -19.14
CA GLN A 320 2.48 -6.12 -18.63
C GLN A 320 2.81 -5.94 -17.15
N CYS A 321 2.48 -6.95 -16.36
CA CYS A 321 3.01 -7.15 -15.01
C CYS A 321 3.97 -8.35 -14.99
N PRO A 322 5.07 -8.30 -14.23
CA PRO A 322 5.83 -9.51 -13.90
C PRO A 322 4.93 -10.57 -13.25
N LYS A 323 5.30 -11.85 -13.37
CA LYS A 323 4.46 -12.95 -12.87
C LYS A 323 4.12 -12.84 -11.37
N GLU A 324 5.02 -12.29 -10.56
CA GLU A 324 4.82 -12.04 -9.13
C GLU A 324 3.82 -10.89 -8.84
N VAL A 325 3.59 -9.98 -9.82
CA VAL A 325 2.88 -8.72 -9.57
C VAL A 325 1.50 -8.74 -10.22
N LEU A 326 0.46 -8.56 -9.41
CA LEU A 326 -0.93 -8.49 -9.89
C LEU A 326 -1.28 -7.07 -10.37
N TRP A 327 -0.86 -6.06 -9.63
CA TRP A 327 -1.13 -4.64 -9.92
C TRP A 327 0.04 -3.77 -9.51
N ARG A 328 0.46 -2.87 -10.36
CA ARG A 328 1.61 -1.98 -10.14
C ARG A 328 1.33 -0.53 -10.52
N THR A 329 2.19 0.36 -10.08
CA THR A 329 2.26 1.73 -10.62
C THR A 329 2.91 1.72 -12.01
N GLU A 330 2.78 2.83 -12.72
CA GLU A 330 3.62 3.07 -13.88
C GLU A 330 5.11 2.98 -13.49
N LYS A 331 5.92 2.49 -14.42
CA LYS A 331 7.38 2.46 -14.23
C LYS A 331 7.98 3.84 -14.49
N SER A 332 8.97 4.19 -13.70
CA SER A 332 9.76 5.42 -13.89
C SER A 332 11.24 5.14 -13.75
N GLU A 333 12.07 5.86 -14.49
CA GLU A 333 13.52 5.76 -14.41
C GLU A 333 14.04 6.72 -13.35
N SER A 334 14.62 6.19 -12.26
CA SER A 334 15.17 6.98 -11.16
C SER A 334 16.30 6.24 -10.43
N ASN A 335 16.92 6.89 -9.47
CA ASN A 335 17.81 6.32 -8.47
C ASN A 335 17.46 6.80 -7.05
N ASP A 336 16.23 7.23 -6.86
CA ASP A 336 15.77 7.84 -5.60
C ASP A 336 15.81 6.86 -4.44
N LEU A 337 15.47 5.56 -4.67
CA LEU A 337 15.53 4.54 -3.65
C LEU A 337 16.98 4.28 -3.23
N GLU A 338 17.87 4.09 -4.18
CA GLU A 338 19.29 3.83 -3.93
C GLU A 338 19.96 5.02 -3.24
N THR A 339 19.69 6.25 -3.69
CA THR A 339 20.18 7.47 -3.06
C THR A 339 19.77 7.58 -1.59
N LYS A 340 18.55 7.19 -1.26
CA LYS A 340 18.06 7.23 0.13
C LYS A 340 18.56 6.06 0.98
N TYR A 341 18.66 4.86 0.42
CA TYR A 341 18.76 3.65 1.22
C TYR A 341 20.05 2.86 1.09
N TYR A 342 20.86 3.07 0.05
CA TYR A 342 22.20 2.49 -0.03
C TYR A 342 23.09 2.93 1.13
N PRO A 343 24.09 2.07 1.54
CA PRO A 343 25.15 2.46 2.47
C PRO A 343 25.95 3.67 2.00
N PRO A 344 26.55 4.45 2.94
CA PRO A 344 27.34 5.64 2.62
C PRO A 344 28.55 5.41 1.70
N SER A 345 29.23 4.28 1.81
CA SER A 345 30.40 3.96 0.97
C SER A 345 30.08 3.81 -0.51
N ILE A 346 28.81 3.62 -0.85
CA ILE A 346 28.28 3.58 -2.22
C ILE A 346 27.30 4.74 -2.49
N TYR A 347 27.57 5.87 -1.84
CA TYR A 347 26.91 7.18 -2.02
C TYR A 347 25.44 7.27 -1.56
N GLY A 348 24.94 6.31 -0.79
CA GLY A 348 23.61 6.36 -0.22
C GLY A 348 23.55 7.10 1.12
N GLN A 349 22.35 7.25 1.65
CA GLN A 349 22.08 7.89 2.95
C GLN A 349 21.74 6.89 4.05
N GLY A 350 21.60 5.59 3.75
CA GLY A 350 21.36 4.52 4.72
C GLY A 350 20.10 4.68 5.58
N ARG A 351 19.02 5.27 5.04
CA ARG A 351 17.86 5.72 5.82
C ARG A 351 17.12 4.64 6.58
N ILE A 352 17.06 3.42 6.05
CA ILE A 352 16.37 2.29 6.69
C ILE A 352 17.41 1.31 7.21
N ASN A 353 17.37 1.09 8.51
CA ASN A 353 18.25 0.15 9.21
C ASN A 353 17.41 -1.01 9.77
N PRO A 354 17.48 -2.20 9.16
CA PRO A 354 16.85 -3.41 9.69
C PRO A 354 17.31 -3.66 11.13
N THR A 355 16.40 -4.14 11.98
CA THR A 355 16.74 -4.48 13.36
C THR A 355 17.33 -5.88 13.47
N GLN A 356 18.01 -6.16 14.60
CA GLN A 356 18.39 -7.54 14.96
C GLN A 356 17.14 -8.42 15.10
N ASN A 357 16.02 -7.87 15.59
CA ASN A 357 14.74 -8.58 15.70
C ASN A 357 14.27 -9.15 14.35
N LEU A 358 14.42 -8.38 13.26
CA LEU A 358 14.12 -8.87 11.91
C LEU A 358 15.17 -9.88 11.43
N VAL A 359 16.45 -9.63 11.68
CA VAL A 359 17.53 -10.57 11.30
C VAL A 359 17.35 -11.93 11.99
N ASP A 360 16.94 -11.94 13.25
CA ASP A 360 16.67 -13.16 14.02
C ASP A 360 15.43 -13.92 13.52
N ALA A 361 14.47 -13.22 12.89
CA ALA A 361 13.28 -13.83 12.32
C ALA A 361 13.57 -14.75 11.10
N PHE A 362 14.67 -14.51 10.38
CA PHE A 362 15.12 -15.41 9.32
C PHE A 362 15.62 -16.72 9.95
N PRO A 363 15.09 -17.89 9.57
CA PRO A 363 15.51 -19.17 10.14
C PRO A 363 16.94 -19.57 9.70
N ALA A 364 17.42 -20.68 10.23
CA ALA A 364 18.56 -21.39 9.68
C ALA A 364 18.19 -22.02 8.32
N ALA A 365 19.16 -22.38 7.52
CA ALA A 365 18.96 -22.95 6.18
C ALA A 365 18.16 -24.26 6.18
N ASN A 366 18.23 -25.03 7.28
CA ASN A 366 17.42 -26.23 7.48
C ASN A 366 15.96 -25.96 7.88
N GLY A 367 15.56 -24.68 7.96
CA GLY A 367 14.18 -24.22 8.20
C GLY A 367 13.81 -23.98 9.66
N TYR A 368 14.61 -24.38 10.65
CA TYR A 368 14.33 -24.13 12.05
C TYR A 368 14.64 -22.68 12.47
N PRO A 369 13.82 -22.08 13.36
CA PRO A 369 14.17 -20.80 14.00
C PRO A 369 15.55 -20.89 14.66
N ILE A 370 16.34 -19.82 14.63
CA ILE A 370 17.70 -19.80 15.22
C ILE A 370 17.75 -20.07 16.71
N THR A 371 16.61 -19.94 17.40
CA THR A 371 16.44 -20.25 18.83
C THR A 371 16.14 -21.71 19.10
N ASP A 372 15.82 -22.49 18.08
CA ASP A 372 15.58 -23.92 18.20
C ASP A 372 16.90 -24.69 18.27
N ALA A 373 16.96 -25.72 19.10
CA ALA A 373 18.17 -26.55 19.23
C ALA A 373 18.53 -27.29 17.95
N ASN A 374 17.54 -27.57 17.08
CA ASN A 374 17.75 -28.27 15.81
C ASN A 374 18.23 -27.32 14.67
N SER A 375 18.33 -26.01 14.94
CA SER A 375 18.71 -25.01 13.94
C SER A 375 20.18 -25.10 13.53
N GLU A 376 21.03 -25.67 14.39
CA GLU A 376 22.50 -25.67 14.23
C GLU A 376 23.09 -24.26 14.08
N TYR A 377 22.41 -23.26 14.63
CA TYR A 377 22.82 -21.86 14.59
C TYR A 377 24.09 -21.63 15.42
N ASP A 378 25.10 -21.02 14.79
CA ASP A 378 26.35 -20.64 15.44
C ASP A 378 26.38 -19.14 15.75
N PRO A 379 26.28 -18.68 17.02
CA PRO A 379 26.38 -17.26 17.38
C PRO A 379 27.74 -16.62 17.06
N ALA A 380 28.78 -17.40 16.88
CA ALA A 380 30.11 -16.88 16.46
C ALA A 380 30.16 -16.59 14.95
N ASN A 381 29.25 -17.17 14.18
CA ASN A 381 29.10 -16.95 12.74
C ASN A 381 27.63 -16.69 12.38
N PRO A 382 27.00 -15.64 12.88
CA PRO A 382 25.55 -15.45 12.94
C PRO A 382 24.88 -15.34 11.56
N TYR A 383 25.64 -15.18 10.51
CA TYR A 383 25.13 -15.04 9.13
C TYR A 383 25.39 -16.29 8.26
N ALA A 384 26.12 -17.28 8.78
CA ALA A 384 26.35 -18.55 8.10
C ALA A 384 25.14 -19.49 8.23
N ASN A 385 24.89 -20.28 7.20
CA ASN A 385 23.81 -21.30 7.19
C ASN A 385 22.44 -20.74 7.58
N ARG A 386 22.10 -19.56 7.05
CA ARG A 386 20.81 -18.89 7.27
C ARG A 386 19.94 -18.99 6.02
N ASP A 387 18.67 -18.72 6.20
CA ASP A 387 17.71 -18.52 5.12
C ASP A 387 18.31 -17.65 4.02
N PRO A 388 18.32 -18.10 2.75
CA PRO A 388 18.91 -17.33 1.63
C PRO A 388 18.33 -15.94 1.45
N ARG A 389 17.09 -15.69 1.89
CA ARG A 389 16.45 -14.38 1.85
C ARG A 389 17.14 -13.36 2.74
N LEU A 390 17.82 -13.77 3.83
CA LEU A 390 18.59 -12.86 4.67
C LEU A 390 19.61 -12.09 3.83
N ALA A 391 20.41 -12.78 3.04
CA ALA A 391 21.42 -12.17 2.18
C ALA A 391 20.85 -11.37 0.99
N LYS A 392 19.61 -11.68 0.57
CA LYS A 392 18.92 -10.96 -0.50
C LYS A 392 18.26 -9.68 -0.02
N TYR A 393 17.80 -9.62 1.24
CA TYR A 393 16.95 -8.54 1.74
C TYR A 393 17.68 -7.58 2.69
N ILE A 394 18.77 -8.04 3.32
CA ILE A 394 19.52 -7.27 4.33
C ILE A 394 21.01 -7.27 4.00
N ILE A 395 21.63 -6.09 4.04
CA ILE A 395 23.08 -5.94 4.02
C ILE A 395 23.59 -6.03 5.45
N TYR A 396 24.34 -7.06 5.75
CA TYR A 396 25.07 -7.25 7.00
C TYR A 396 26.57 -7.14 6.78
N ASN A 397 27.36 -7.09 7.83
CA ASN A 397 28.81 -6.91 7.78
C ASN A 397 29.51 -7.91 6.86
N GLY A 398 30.29 -7.41 5.93
CA GLY A 398 31.08 -8.21 4.98
C GLY A 398 30.35 -8.61 3.69
N GLN A 399 29.05 -8.28 3.55
CA GLN A 399 28.36 -8.45 2.28
C GLN A 399 28.78 -7.41 1.25
N THR A 400 28.54 -7.75 -0.03
CA THR A 400 28.71 -6.82 -1.15
C THR A 400 27.40 -6.14 -1.53
N ALA A 401 27.47 -4.87 -1.96
CA ALA A 401 26.34 -4.11 -2.46
C ALA A 401 26.73 -3.17 -3.61
N GLY A 402 25.71 -2.76 -4.38
CA GLY A 402 25.84 -1.83 -5.49
C GLY A 402 26.56 -2.45 -6.71
N SER A 403 26.59 -1.70 -7.83
CA SER A 403 27.13 -2.14 -9.12
C SER A 403 28.62 -2.52 -9.10
N GLY A 404 29.37 -1.97 -8.15
CA GLY A 404 30.79 -2.28 -7.94
C GLY A 404 31.05 -3.45 -7.01
N ASN A 405 30.02 -4.16 -6.52
CA ASN A 405 30.16 -5.20 -5.50
C ASN A 405 31.03 -4.76 -4.31
N THR A 406 30.80 -3.53 -3.83
CA THR A 406 31.56 -2.95 -2.72
C THR A 406 31.28 -3.72 -1.43
N VAL A 407 32.34 -4.14 -0.74
CA VAL A 407 32.21 -4.80 0.58
C VAL A 407 31.80 -3.78 1.63
N ILE A 408 30.66 -4.03 2.27
CA ILE A 408 30.10 -3.14 3.30
C ILE A 408 30.61 -3.56 4.68
N ASN A 409 31.25 -2.61 5.39
CA ASN A 409 31.79 -2.82 6.72
C ASN A 409 30.94 -2.06 7.76
N THR A 410 30.08 -2.80 8.48
CA THR A 410 29.21 -2.23 9.52
C THR A 410 29.79 -2.29 10.93
N GLN A 411 31.05 -2.70 11.10
CA GLN A 411 31.70 -2.82 12.41
C GLN A 411 31.66 -1.49 13.18
N ALA A 412 31.49 -1.58 14.49
CA ALA A 412 31.49 -0.42 15.37
C ALA A 412 32.88 0.26 15.45
N ASP A 413 33.96 -0.52 15.29
CA ASP A 413 35.33 -0.06 15.24
C ASP A 413 35.85 0.26 13.81
N ASN A 414 34.94 0.28 12.80
CA ASN A 414 35.29 0.67 11.45
C ASN A 414 35.90 2.07 11.40
N ALA A 415 37.16 2.16 10.97
CA ALA A 415 37.89 3.42 10.84
C ALA A 415 37.97 3.94 9.40
N THR A 416 37.45 3.17 8.41
CA THR A 416 37.69 3.43 6.99
C THR A 416 36.60 4.24 6.30
N ASN A 417 35.35 4.06 6.68
CA ASN A 417 34.21 4.75 6.06
C ASN A 417 33.02 4.89 7.01
N LEU A 418 31.93 5.48 6.49
CA LEU A 418 30.71 5.77 7.25
C LEU A 418 29.72 4.60 7.31
N ASP A 419 30.02 3.43 6.79
CA ASP A 419 29.10 2.27 6.87
C ASP A 419 29.03 1.68 8.28
N GLY A 420 30.04 1.95 9.12
CA GLY A 420 30.12 1.44 10.48
C GLY A 420 28.99 1.93 11.40
N LEU A 421 28.69 1.10 12.41
CA LEU A 421 27.65 1.38 13.40
C LEU A 421 27.84 2.76 14.05
N ASN A 422 26.84 3.65 13.95
CA ASN A 422 26.79 4.99 14.57
C ASN A 422 27.98 5.91 14.23
N LYS A 423 28.63 5.76 13.06
CA LYS A 423 29.74 6.62 12.65
C LYS A 423 29.32 8.04 12.32
N ASP A 424 28.19 8.18 11.64
CA ASP A 424 27.55 9.47 11.34
C ASP A 424 26.06 9.36 11.68
N VAL A 425 25.56 10.29 12.47
CA VAL A 425 24.17 10.27 12.97
C VAL A 425 23.13 10.40 11.87
N SER A 426 23.51 10.87 10.68
CA SER A 426 22.62 11.15 9.57
C SER A 426 22.72 10.16 8.39
N LYS A 427 23.74 9.30 8.35
CA LYS A 427 23.98 8.39 7.21
C LYS A 427 24.34 6.97 7.61
N SER A 428 24.99 6.78 8.78
CA SER A 428 25.41 5.46 9.22
C SER A 428 24.26 4.67 9.79
N THR A 429 24.39 3.35 9.75
CA THR A 429 23.43 2.45 10.41
C THR A 429 23.42 2.64 11.92
N ARG A 430 22.24 2.57 12.51
CA ARG A 430 22.01 2.55 13.96
C ARG A 430 21.96 1.13 14.53
N THR A 431 21.83 0.13 13.65
CA THR A 431 21.59 -1.28 14.02
C THR A 431 22.71 -2.22 13.64
N GLY A 432 23.65 -1.79 12.79
CA GLY A 432 24.66 -2.66 12.17
C GLY A 432 24.20 -3.30 10.84
N TYR A 433 23.05 -2.90 10.32
CA TYR A 433 22.44 -3.41 9.10
C TYR A 433 21.95 -2.29 8.19
N TYR A 434 21.84 -2.59 6.87
CA TYR A 434 21.19 -1.73 5.88
C TYR A 434 20.16 -2.54 5.09
N MET A 435 19.13 -1.87 4.61
CA MET A 435 18.15 -2.45 3.70
C MET A 435 18.79 -2.78 2.35
N LYS A 436 18.48 -3.96 1.78
CA LYS A 436 18.89 -4.37 0.43
C LYS A 436 17.70 -4.61 -0.48
N LYS A 437 16.63 -5.20 0.06
CA LYS A 437 15.38 -5.44 -0.65
C LYS A 437 14.84 -4.15 -1.25
N LEU A 438 14.18 -4.24 -2.40
CA LEU A 438 13.64 -3.13 -3.19
C LEU A 438 14.69 -2.26 -3.89
N LEU A 439 15.98 -2.46 -3.64
CA LEU A 439 17.08 -1.71 -4.25
C LEU A 439 17.70 -2.46 -5.43
N ARG A 440 17.91 -1.75 -6.51
CA ARG A 440 18.61 -2.24 -7.70
C ARG A 440 20.10 -2.28 -7.43
N GLN A 441 20.72 -3.47 -7.52
CA GLN A 441 22.16 -3.63 -7.27
C GLN A 441 23.04 -3.27 -8.49
N ASP A 442 22.45 -2.96 -9.63
CA ASP A 442 23.12 -2.54 -10.87
C ASP A 442 23.24 -1.01 -11.02
N ILE A 443 22.73 -0.21 -10.07
CA ILE A 443 22.85 1.25 -10.09
C ILE A 443 24.16 1.70 -9.48
N ASN A 444 24.89 2.56 -10.21
CA ASN A 444 26.07 3.25 -9.74
C ASN A 444 25.72 4.70 -9.39
N LEU A 445 25.79 5.04 -8.09
CA LEU A 445 25.52 6.40 -7.58
C LEU A 445 26.75 7.31 -7.57
N ASP A 446 27.93 6.84 -8.05
CA ASP A 446 29.10 7.73 -8.16
C ASP A 446 28.67 9.03 -8.86
N PRO A 447 28.97 10.22 -8.28
CA PRO A 447 28.53 11.51 -8.86
C PRO A 447 28.97 11.74 -10.31
N THR A 448 30.02 11.06 -10.77
CA THR A 448 30.50 11.12 -12.17
C THR A 448 29.68 10.25 -13.10
N VAL A 449 28.92 9.27 -12.59
CA VAL A 449 28.08 8.34 -13.37
C VAL A 449 26.60 8.69 -13.21
N ASN A 450 26.15 8.86 -11.95
CA ASN A 450 24.76 9.14 -11.56
C ASN A 450 23.76 8.22 -12.28
N GLY A 451 24.02 6.91 -12.19
CA GLY A 451 23.24 5.87 -12.85
C GLY A 451 21.79 5.85 -12.39
N LYS A 452 20.89 5.43 -13.28
CA LYS A 452 19.46 5.27 -13.02
C LYS A 452 18.96 3.94 -13.56
N ALA A 453 17.87 3.44 -13.01
CA ALA A 453 17.17 2.27 -13.55
C ALA A 453 15.65 2.45 -13.44
N TYR A 454 14.89 1.60 -14.14
CA TYR A 454 13.45 1.59 -14.02
C TYR A 454 13.00 0.95 -12.71
N HIS A 455 12.05 1.60 -12.05
CA HIS A 455 11.35 1.14 -10.84
C HIS A 455 9.84 1.22 -11.05
N TYR A 456 9.10 0.41 -10.30
CA TYR A 456 7.66 0.55 -10.07
C TYR A 456 7.37 0.13 -8.63
N THR A 457 6.23 0.52 -8.10
CA THR A 457 5.71 0.00 -6.84
C THR A 457 4.68 -1.09 -7.14
N ALA A 458 4.85 -2.27 -6.60
CA ALA A 458 3.79 -3.27 -6.59
C ALA A 458 2.68 -2.80 -5.65
N ARG A 459 1.50 -2.52 -6.20
CA ARG A 459 0.31 -2.19 -5.40
C ARG A 459 -0.25 -3.42 -4.73
N ILE A 460 -0.24 -4.55 -5.45
CA ILE A 460 -0.64 -5.88 -5.00
C ILE A 460 0.27 -6.89 -5.69
N ARG A 461 0.83 -7.83 -4.92
CA ARG A 461 1.62 -8.95 -5.45
C ARG A 461 1.10 -10.30 -4.95
N TYR A 462 1.37 -11.34 -5.71
CA TYR A 462 0.78 -12.65 -5.45
C TYR A 462 1.26 -13.30 -4.16
N THR A 463 2.53 -13.16 -3.77
CA THR A 463 3.00 -13.75 -2.50
C THR A 463 2.25 -13.20 -1.30
N GLU A 464 1.87 -11.91 -1.29
CA GLU A 464 0.97 -11.37 -0.26
C GLU A 464 -0.34 -12.16 -0.20
N LEU A 465 -0.99 -12.36 -1.34
CA LEU A 465 -2.29 -13.06 -1.42
C LEU A 465 -2.18 -14.55 -1.07
N TYR A 466 -1.05 -15.21 -1.41
CA TYR A 466 -0.77 -16.56 -0.95
C TYR A 466 -0.65 -16.64 0.57
N LEU A 467 0.02 -15.67 1.19
CA LEU A 467 0.14 -15.58 2.65
C LEU A 467 -1.19 -15.19 3.30
N ASP A 468 -2.00 -14.35 2.66
CA ASP A 468 -3.37 -14.05 3.11
C ASP A 468 -4.24 -15.30 3.12
N TYR A 469 -4.16 -16.12 2.07
CA TYR A 469 -4.84 -17.41 2.02
C TYR A 469 -4.34 -18.37 3.10
N ALA A 470 -3.02 -18.53 3.25
CA ALA A 470 -2.43 -19.44 4.21
C ALA A 470 -2.87 -19.11 5.65
N GLU A 471 -2.89 -17.82 6.02
CA GLU A 471 -3.38 -17.37 7.32
C GLU A 471 -4.87 -17.68 7.47
N ALA A 472 -5.69 -17.25 6.53
CA ALA A 472 -7.14 -17.47 6.59
C ALA A 472 -7.52 -18.96 6.61
N ALA A 473 -6.87 -19.78 5.77
CA ALA A 473 -7.14 -21.22 5.68
C ALA A 473 -6.70 -21.96 6.93
N ASN A 474 -5.53 -21.62 7.51
CA ASN A 474 -5.11 -22.20 8.77
C ASN A 474 -6.09 -21.88 9.91
N GLU A 475 -6.56 -20.63 9.98
CA GLU A 475 -7.52 -20.20 11.00
C GLU A 475 -8.91 -20.85 10.81
N ALA A 476 -9.34 -21.05 9.58
CA ALA A 476 -10.64 -21.64 9.26
C ALA A 476 -10.64 -23.16 9.35
N TYR A 477 -9.61 -23.83 8.81
CA TYR A 477 -9.64 -25.27 8.53
C TYR A 477 -8.48 -26.03 9.17
N GLY A 478 -7.52 -25.36 9.80
CA GLY A 478 -6.28 -25.95 10.29
C GLY A 478 -5.22 -26.11 9.20
N PRO A 479 -4.00 -26.57 9.57
CA PRO A 479 -2.81 -26.53 8.72
C PRO A 479 -2.97 -27.25 7.37
N LYS A 480 -3.55 -28.43 7.37
CA LYS A 480 -3.72 -29.30 6.19
C LYS A 480 -5.20 -29.40 5.73
N GLY A 481 -6.08 -28.54 6.28
CA GLY A 481 -7.49 -28.46 5.88
C GLY A 481 -7.72 -27.54 4.70
N GLY A 482 -8.91 -27.63 4.09
CA GLY A 482 -9.32 -26.86 2.92
C GLY A 482 -9.59 -27.74 1.72
N THR A 483 -9.88 -27.09 0.58
CA THR A 483 -10.14 -27.76 -0.71
C THR A 483 -9.02 -27.42 -1.70
N ASP A 484 -8.57 -28.40 -2.47
CA ASP A 484 -7.53 -28.35 -3.52
C ASP A 484 -6.10 -28.14 -2.99
N TYR A 485 -5.87 -27.14 -2.15
CA TYR A 485 -4.61 -26.89 -1.45
C TYR A 485 -4.87 -26.24 -0.07
N SER A 486 -3.96 -26.48 0.85
CA SER A 486 -4.06 -26.05 2.24
C SER A 486 -3.08 -24.92 2.58
N ALA A 487 -3.15 -24.41 3.81
CA ALA A 487 -2.17 -23.48 4.34
C ALA A 487 -0.74 -24.09 4.32
N TYR A 488 -0.62 -25.38 4.67
CA TYR A 488 0.64 -26.11 4.60
C TYR A 488 1.22 -26.13 3.17
N ASP A 489 0.43 -26.41 2.14
CA ASP A 489 0.90 -26.47 0.76
C ASP A 489 1.44 -25.13 0.27
N VAL A 490 0.78 -24.03 0.64
CA VAL A 490 1.22 -22.67 0.32
C VAL A 490 2.55 -22.35 1.02
N ILE A 491 2.65 -22.59 2.32
CA ILE A 491 3.87 -22.29 3.08
C ILE A 491 5.02 -23.16 2.60
N LYS A 492 4.75 -24.44 2.30
CA LYS A 492 5.74 -25.33 1.69
C LYS A 492 6.31 -24.74 0.40
N ALA A 493 5.44 -24.34 -0.53
CA ALA A 493 5.87 -23.79 -1.82
C ALA A 493 6.67 -22.48 -1.67
N ILE A 494 6.30 -21.60 -0.72
CA ILE A 494 7.04 -20.36 -0.44
C ILE A 494 8.42 -20.66 0.14
N ARG A 495 8.51 -21.59 1.09
CA ARG A 495 9.77 -21.99 1.74
C ARG A 495 10.70 -22.75 0.79
N GLU A 496 10.17 -23.63 -0.06
CA GLU A 496 10.92 -24.30 -1.15
C GLU A 496 11.47 -23.28 -2.15
N ARG A 497 10.66 -22.29 -2.57
CA ARG A 497 11.11 -21.17 -3.41
C ARG A 497 12.27 -20.39 -2.77
N ALA A 498 12.23 -20.21 -1.47
CA ALA A 498 13.28 -19.52 -0.71
C ALA A 498 14.56 -20.34 -0.59
N GLY A 499 14.52 -21.63 -0.87
CA GLY A 499 15.65 -22.57 -0.73
C GLY A 499 15.82 -23.09 0.70
N LEU A 500 14.73 -23.14 1.48
CA LEU A 500 14.74 -23.73 2.82
C LEU A 500 14.51 -25.24 2.78
N GLY A 501 15.07 -25.94 3.77
CA GLY A 501 15.01 -27.38 3.90
C GLY A 501 16.18 -28.08 3.17
N GLU A 502 16.39 -29.36 3.50
CA GLU A 502 17.40 -30.21 2.88
C GLU A 502 16.72 -31.26 2.01
N PHE A 503 17.22 -31.44 0.77
CA PHE A 503 16.72 -32.44 -0.17
C PHE A 503 15.21 -32.43 -0.43
N GLY A 504 14.55 -31.26 -0.26
CA GLY A 504 13.09 -31.12 -0.43
C GLY A 504 12.29 -31.50 0.82
N GLU A 505 12.94 -31.74 1.94
CA GLU A 505 12.31 -31.96 3.25
C GLU A 505 12.47 -30.72 4.13
N ASP A 506 11.39 -30.31 4.78
CA ASP A 506 11.35 -29.21 5.75
C ASP A 506 10.77 -29.74 7.08
N PRO A 507 11.63 -30.31 7.96
CA PRO A 507 11.18 -30.92 9.20
C PRO A 507 10.43 -29.95 10.12
N TYR A 508 10.84 -28.67 10.16
CA TYR A 508 10.16 -27.67 10.99
C TYR A 508 8.73 -27.37 10.50
N LEU A 509 8.53 -27.33 9.16
CA LEU A 509 7.20 -27.20 8.59
C LEU A 509 6.31 -28.39 8.97
N GLU A 510 6.84 -29.62 8.94
CA GLU A 510 6.09 -30.81 9.33
C GLU A 510 5.70 -30.78 10.83
N GLU A 511 6.59 -30.29 11.70
CA GLU A 511 6.27 -30.08 13.11
C GLU A 511 5.18 -29.02 13.29
N CYS A 512 5.26 -27.90 12.58
CA CYS A 512 4.26 -26.85 12.63
C CYS A 512 2.89 -27.31 12.13
N ALA A 513 2.88 -28.22 11.16
CA ALA A 513 1.65 -28.78 10.59
C ALA A 513 0.85 -29.67 11.57
N GLN A 514 1.40 -30.02 12.72
CA GLN A 514 0.70 -30.79 13.76
C GLN A 514 -0.23 -29.92 14.63
N SER A 515 -0.08 -28.60 14.62
CA SER A 515 -0.86 -27.68 15.44
C SER A 515 -1.21 -26.42 14.68
N LYS A 516 -2.48 -26.01 14.78
CA LYS A 516 -2.97 -24.74 14.23
C LYS A 516 -2.19 -23.54 14.78
N GLU A 517 -1.84 -23.59 16.06
CA GLU A 517 -1.10 -22.53 16.74
C GLU A 517 0.34 -22.45 16.22
N LYS A 518 1.05 -23.57 16.13
CA LYS A 518 2.42 -23.59 15.59
C LYS A 518 2.44 -23.15 14.12
N MET A 519 1.49 -23.61 13.33
CA MET A 519 1.37 -23.19 11.93
C MET A 519 1.05 -21.69 11.82
N ARG A 520 0.22 -21.12 12.72
CA ARG A 520 -0.03 -19.67 12.79
C ARG A 520 1.26 -18.89 13.02
N GLU A 521 2.09 -19.32 13.96
CA GLU A 521 3.38 -18.67 14.25
C GLU A 521 4.31 -18.74 13.02
N LEU A 522 4.39 -19.88 12.37
CA LEU A 522 5.18 -20.05 11.16
C LEU A 522 4.66 -19.14 10.03
N ILE A 523 3.35 -19.13 9.75
CA ILE A 523 2.74 -18.26 8.71
C ILE A 523 3.02 -16.79 8.99
N ARG A 524 2.87 -16.34 10.23
CA ARG A 524 3.16 -14.96 10.64
C ARG A 524 4.63 -14.61 10.43
N ASN A 525 5.54 -15.54 10.72
CA ASN A 525 6.97 -15.34 10.49
C ASN A 525 7.32 -15.33 9.00
N GLU A 526 6.76 -16.25 8.19
CA GLU A 526 6.94 -16.23 6.73
C GLU A 526 6.41 -14.91 6.12
N ARG A 527 5.26 -14.43 6.60
CA ARG A 527 4.72 -13.14 6.18
C ARG A 527 5.66 -11.99 6.55
N ARG A 528 6.22 -11.99 7.76
CA ARG A 528 7.20 -11.00 8.22
C ARG A 528 8.43 -10.95 7.30
N ILE A 529 9.01 -12.10 6.97
CA ILE A 529 10.22 -12.21 6.14
C ILE A 529 9.91 -11.81 4.70
N GLU A 530 8.90 -12.42 4.10
CA GLU A 530 8.55 -12.21 2.69
C GLU A 530 8.12 -10.78 2.38
N LEU A 531 7.42 -10.12 3.29
CA LEU A 531 6.85 -8.80 3.10
C LEU A 531 7.61 -7.68 3.83
N CYS A 532 8.81 -7.95 4.37
CA CYS A 532 9.61 -6.92 5.04
C CYS A 532 9.89 -5.73 4.09
N PHE A 533 9.84 -4.53 4.63
CA PHE A 533 10.02 -3.23 3.94
C PHE A 533 8.93 -2.88 2.91
N GLU A 534 7.86 -3.65 2.83
CA GLU A 534 6.72 -3.37 1.96
C GLU A 534 5.54 -2.70 2.71
N GLY A 535 5.71 -2.40 4.00
CA GLY A 535 4.74 -1.68 4.82
C GLY A 535 3.64 -2.56 5.41
N PHE A 536 3.81 -3.90 5.46
CA PHE A 536 2.82 -4.81 6.01
C PHE A 536 2.95 -5.01 7.53
N ARG A 537 4.18 -5.08 8.07
CA ARG A 537 4.44 -5.40 9.49
C ARG A 537 3.66 -4.49 10.44
N PHE A 538 3.60 -3.20 10.15
CA PHE A 538 2.89 -2.21 10.95
C PHE A 538 1.40 -2.56 11.13
N TRP A 539 0.74 -2.98 10.05
CA TRP A 539 -0.67 -3.35 10.06
C TRP A 539 -0.89 -4.76 10.61
N ASP A 540 0.00 -5.69 10.35
CA ASP A 540 -0.05 -7.06 10.83
C ASP A 540 0.02 -7.13 12.35
N LEU A 541 0.96 -6.41 12.98
CA LEU A 541 1.06 -6.32 14.43
C LEU A 541 -0.25 -5.80 15.07
N ARG A 542 -0.89 -4.83 14.44
CA ARG A 542 -2.13 -4.22 14.92
C ARG A 542 -3.33 -5.14 14.75
N ARG A 543 -3.55 -5.68 13.55
CA ARG A 543 -4.68 -6.57 13.31
C ARG A 543 -4.60 -7.88 14.12
N TRP A 544 -3.40 -8.36 14.41
CA TRP A 544 -3.18 -9.53 15.27
C TRP A 544 -3.27 -9.22 16.77
N LYS A 545 -3.33 -7.95 17.17
CA LYS A 545 -3.15 -7.49 18.55
C LYS A 545 -1.84 -8.02 19.16
N ALA A 546 -0.77 -8.00 18.39
CA ALA A 546 0.55 -8.44 18.80
C ALA A 546 1.26 -7.37 19.65
N ASN A 547 2.42 -7.69 20.22
CA ASN A 547 3.22 -6.75 20.99
C ASN A 547 3.68 -5.57 20.11
N LEU A 548 3.26 -4.34 20.46
CA LEU A 548 3.65 -3.10 19.76
C LEU A 548 4.87 -2.42 20.40
N THR A 549 5.32 -2.91 21.58
CA THR A 549 6.36 -2.26 22.39
C THR A 549 7.68 -3.03 22.40
N GLU A 550 7.85 -3.98 21.47
CA GLU A 550 9.09 -4.73 21.33
C GLU A 550 10.24 -3.77 21.02
N GLU A 551 11.29 -3.81 21.84
CA GLU A 551 12.46 -2.97 21.70
C GLU A 551 13.20 -3.27 20.38
N ALA A 552 13.53 -2.25 19.61
CA ALA A 552 14.37 -2.39 18.43
C ALA A 552 15.83 -2.61 18.84
N LYS A 553 16.39 -3.76 18.43
CA LYS A 553 17.76 -4.17 18.73
C LYS A 553 18.66 -4.05 17.49
N GLY A 554 19.96 -3.97 17.74
CA GLY A 554 20.99 -4.00 16.72
C GLY A 554 22.13 -4.94 17.10
N MET A 555 23.15 -5.01 16.24
CA MET A 555 24.36 -5.79 16.45
C MET A 555 25.60 -4.90 16.40
N SER A 556 26.33 -4.80 17.49
CA SER A 556 27.67 -4.21 17.52
C SER A 556 28.70 -5.28 17.21
N ILE A 557 29.53 -5.04 16.21
CA ILE A 557 30.61 -5.95 15.80
C ILE A 557 31.93 -5.24 16.02
N THR A 558 32.85 -5.89 16.75
CA THR A 558 34.20 -5.41 16.99
C THR A 558 35.24 -6.49 16.68
N ASN A 559 36.45 -6.08 16.33
CA ASN A 559 37.53 -7.03 16.16
C ASN A 559 38.20 -7.29 17.52
N GLU A 560 38.42 -8.56 17.84
CA GLU A 560 39.21 -9.02 19.00
C GLU A 560 40.32 -9.97 18.53
N GLU A 561 41.26 -10.32 19.40
CA GLU A 561 42.37 -11.25 19.05
C GLU A 561 41.87 -12.62 18.54
N ALA A 562 40.74 -13.09 19.08
CA ALA A 562 40.13 -14.36 18.71
C ALA A 562 39.22 -14.29 17.46
N GLY A 563 39.05 -13.13 16.82
CA GLY A 563 38.15 -12.91 15.71
C GLY A 563 37.12 -11.82 15.98
N LYS A 564 36.00 -11.87 15.29
CA LYS A 564 34.92 -10.89 15.47
C LYS A 564 34.05 -11.23 16.68
N LYS A 565 33.77 -10.22 17.48
CA LYS A 565 32.77 -10.31 18.57
C LYS A 565 31.48 -9.64 18.16
N TYR A 566 30.38 -10.37 18.32
CA TYR A 566 29.02 -9.95 18.04
C TYR A 566 28.31 -9.67 19.37
N THR A 567 27.86 -8.43 19.56
CA THR A 567 27.21 -8.01 20.80
C THR A 567 25.87 -7.36 20.47
N PRO A 568 24.73 -7.97 20.84
CA PRO A 568 23.42 -7.34 20.71
C PRO A 568 23.37 -6.03 21.50
N ILE A 569 22.75 -5.01 20.92
CA ILE A 569 22.57 -3.69 21.54
C ILE A 569 21.11 -3.25 21.49
N SER A 570 20.69 -2.48 22.50
CA SER A 570 19.44 -1.73 22.47
C SER A 570 19.61 -0.50 21.59
N VAL A 571 18.65 -0.23 20.70
CA VAL A 571 18.70 0.87 19.73
C VAL A 571 17.61 1.89 19.99
N GLU A 572 16.36 1.45 20.12
CA GLU A 572 15.22 2.34 20.24
C GLU A 572 14.03 1.63 20.90
N THR A 573 13.42 2.27 21.89
CA THR A 573 12.18 1.80 22.51
C THR A 573 10.96 2.13 21.64
N ARG A 574 9.91 1.34 21.77
CA ARG A 574 8.61 1.57 21.12
C ARG A 574 7.59 1.94 22.19
N ASN A 575 7.07 3.18 22.12
CA ASN A 575 6.21 3.73 23.17
C ASN A 575 4.72 3.77 22.73
N PHE A 576 4.24 2.67 22.17
CA PHE A 576 2.84 2.55 21.80
C PHE A 576 1.99 2.14 23.01
N LYS A 577 0.82 2.78 23.12
CA LYS A 577 -0.22 2.43 24.08
C LYS A 577 -1.21 1.45 23.46
N GLU A 578 -2.10 0.91 24.27
CA GLU A 578 -3.11 -0.08 23.81
C GLU A 578 -4.06 0.47 22.74
N ASN A 579 -4.39 1.78 22.78
CA ASN A 579 -5.17 2.42 21.73
C ASN A 579 -4.51 2.35 20.35
N ALA A 580 -3.20 2.17 20.27
CA ALA A 580 -2.43 2.11 19.03
C ALA A 580 -2.71 0.87 18.15
N TYR A 581 -3.53 -0.09 18.61
CA TYR A 581 -4.07 -1.13 17.73
C TYR A 581 -5.04 -0.55 16.69
N TYR A 582 -5.65 0.60 16.96
CA TYR A 582 -6.57 1.31 16.08
C TYR A 582 -6.06 2.73 15.86
N GLY A 583 -6.05 3.21 14.62
CA GLY A 583 -5.62 4.58 14.37
C GLY A 583 -6.72 5.61 14.72
N PRO A 584 -6.35 6.86 15.00
CA PRO A 584 -7.30 7.90 15.36
C PRO A 584 -8.12 8.38 14.14
N VAL A 585 -9.34 8.86 14.39
CA VAL A 585 -10.03 9.78 13.49
C VAL A 585 -9.29 11.13 13.57
N PRO A 586 -9.04 11.85 12.44
CA PRO A 586 -8.30 13.10 12.48
C PRO A 586 -8.96 14.14 13.41
N TYR A 587 -8.12 14.83 14.18
CA TYR A 587 -8.58 15.78 15.21
C TYR A 587 -9.45 16.91 14.67
N ASP A 588 -9.07 17.47 13.51
CA ASP A 588 -9.85 18.53 12.85
C ASP A 588 -11.24 18.06 12.43
N GLN A 589 -11.42 16.80 12.07
CA GLN A 589 -12.72 16.23 11.72
C GLN A 589 -13.62 16.11 12.96
N ILE A 590 -13.05 15.68 14.08
CA ILE A 590 -13.77 15.63 15.37
C ILE A 590 -14.20 17.04 15.81
N LEU A 591 -13.38 18.07 15.54
CA LEU A 591 -13.74 19.46 15.85
C LEU A 591 -14.84 20.01 14.93
N ASN A 592 -14.82 19.62 13.65
CA ASN A 592 -15.75 20.12 12.66
C ASN A 592 -17.13 19.48 12.74
N PHE A 593 -17.21 18.22 13.17
CA PHE A 593 -18.46 17.44 13.14
C PHE A 593 -18.77 16.86 14.53
N SER A 594 -19.74 17.44 15.22
CA SER A 594 -20.12 17.05 16.59
C SER A 594 -20.66 15.62 16.70
N SER A 595 -21.15 15.05 15.61
CA SER A 595 -21.65 13.67 15.50
C SER A 595 -20.55 12.62 15.33
N LEU A 596 -19.32 13.05 14.96
CA LEU A 596 -18.21 12.15 14.68
C LEU A 596 -17.53 11.72 15.99
N VAL A 597 -17.51 10.41 16.25
CA VAL A 597 -16.96 9.82 17.48
C VAL A 597 -15.53 9.34 17.25
N GLN A 598 -14.63 9.62 18.22
CA GLN A 598 -13.24 9.19 18.21
C GLN A 598 -13.09 7.72 18.63
N ASN A 599 -12.02 7.06 18.22
CA ASN A 599 -11.60 5.79 18.78
C ASN A 599 -11.12 5.96 20.23
N ALA A 600 -11.37 4.97 21.08
CA ALA A 600 -11.03 5.02 22.51
C ALA A 600 -9.53 5.28 22.73
N GLY A 601 -9.24 6.22 23.63
CA GLY A 601 -7.88 6.56 24.03
C GLY A 601 -7.13 7.58 23.14
N TRP A 602 -7.83 8.17 22.15
CA TRP A 602 -7.27 9.20 21.25
C TRP A 602 -7.80 10.61 21.54
#